data_957e1f9c95842cb5aa3463216db41184
#
_entry.id   957e1f9c95842cb5aa3463216db41184
#
_cell.length_a   1.000
_cell.length_b   1.000
_cell.length_c   1.000
_cell.angle_alpha   90.00
_cell.angle_beta   90.00
_cell.angle_gamma   90.00
#
_symmetry.space_group_name_H-M   'P 1'
#
loop_
_entity.id
_entity.type
_entity.pdbx_description
1 polymer ?
#
loop_
_entity_poly.entity_id
_entity_poly.type
_entity_poly.pdbx_seq_one_letter_code
_entity_poly.pdbx_strand_id
1 'polypeptide(L)'
;EMQRSLVGSEMCIRDRNIAKQDPSFGHPEKFCGNVSKSNWESATVTTSDEKIIDHIKKICKRDPRTGNVVTGGIVSCKDSSWLLSWTINRQGQFKEQKKDEVCVWVYSLFTDVAGDYVKKPMKECTGQEITAEWLYHIGIPVDEIDELAKNHCNTTPTMMPYITAFFMPRRKGDRPDVIPDGCVNFAFLGQFAETPRDTIFTTEYSVRTAMEAVYGLLGVDRGVPEVWGSVYDVRDLL
;
A
#
# COMPACT_ATOMS: atom_id res chain seq x y z
N GLU A 1 -0.79 10.44 -7.06
CA GLU A 1 -0.66 9.35 -6.04
C GLU A 1 -0.56 7.96 -6.65
N MET A 2 -1.32 7.63 -7.71
CA MET A 2 -1.17 6.35 -8.43
C MET A 2 0.25 6.09 -8.97
N GLN A 3 0.98 7.11 -9.40
CA GLN A 3 2.35 6.96 -9.91
C GLN A 3 3.35 6.54 -8.82
N ARG A 4 3.13 6.88 -7.56
CA ARG A 4 4.04 6.50 -6.45
C ARG A 4 4.00 5.01 -6.12
N SER A 5 2.85 4.36 -6.25
CA SER A 5 2.70 2.92 -6.00
C SER A 5 3.31 2.07 -7.13
N LEU A 6 3.18 2.53 -8.38
CA LEU A 6 3.78 1.87 -9.55
C LEU A 6 5.31 1.95 -9.52
N VAL A 7 5.88 3.05 -9.01
CA VAL A 7 7.33 3.24 -8.90
C VAL A 7 7.96 2.16 -8.01
N GLY A 8 7.34 1.79 -6.89
CA GLY A 8 7.87 0.74 -6.01
C GLY A 8 7.95 -0.64 -6.67
N SER A 9 6.91 -1.06 -7.40
CA SER A 9 6.89 -2.35 -8.09
C SER A 9 7.81 -2.40 -9.31
N GLU A 10 7.89 -1.33 -10.08
CA GLU A 10 8.84 -1.21 -11.19
C GLU A 10 10.29 -1.23 -10.71
N MET A 11 10.60 -0.57 -9.61
CA MET A 11 11.94 -0.60 -9.02
C MET A 11 12.33 -2.02 -8.62
N CYS A 12 11.45 -2.77 -7.95
CA CYS A 12 11.73 -4.16 -7.60
C CYS A 12 12.05 -5.04 -8.83
N ILE A 13 11.37 -4.85 -9.95
CA ILE A 13 11.65 -5.55 -11.21
C ILE A 13 13.01 -5.14 -11.79
N ARG A 14 13.32 -3.85 -11.81
CA ARG A 14 14.58 -3.31 -12.30
C ARG A 14 15.76 -3.78 -11.44
N ASP A 15 15.64 -3.70 -10.12
CA ASP A 15 16.68 -4.13 -9.17
C ASP A 15 17.03 -5.61 -9.37
N ARG A 16 16.03 -6.48 -9.55
CA ARG A 16 16.27 -7.89 -9.88
C ARG A 16 17.03 -8.09 -11.19
N ASN A 17 16.71 -7.30 -12.21
CA ASN A 17 17.35 -7.42 -13.51
C ASN A 17 18.80 -6.92 -13.47
N ILE A 18 19.10 -5.87 -12.71
CA ILE A 18 20.44 -5.37 -12.49
C ILE A 18 21.25 -6.39 -11.66
N ALA A 19 20.72 -6.85 -10.55
CA ALA A 19 21.40 -7.82 -9.68
C ALA A 19 21.67 -9.17 -10.36
N LYS A 20 20.90 -9.55 -11.38
CA LYS A 20 21.23 -10.73 -12.22
C LYS A 20 22.48 -10.54 -13.06
N GLN A 21 22.78 -9.32 -13.44
CA GLN A 21 23.97 -8.99 -14.22
C GLN A 21 25.20 -8.80 -13.33
N ASP A 22 25.00 -8.24 -12.13
CA ASP A 22 26.06 -8.03 -11.16
C ASP A 22 25.55 -8.30 -9.73
N PRO A 23 25.95 -9.43 -9.12
CA PRO A 23 25.52 -9.81 -7.76
C PRO A 23 25.97 -8.84 -6.65
N SER A 24 26.90 -7.93 -6.91
CA SER A 24 27.29 -6.90 -5.94
C SER A 24 26.14 -5.91 -5.62
N PHE A 25 25.13 -5.86 -6.48
CA PHE A 25 23.90 -5.09 -6.28
C PHE A 25 22.84 -5.79 -5.42
N GLY A 26 23.21 -6.83 -4.67
CA GLY A 26 22.32 -7.54 -3.78
C GLY A 26 21.63 -8.76 -4.39
N HIS A 27 20.67 -9.32 -3.66
CA HIS A 27 19.95 -10.54 -4.01
C HIS A 27 18.43 -10.35 -3.88
N PRO A 28 17.85 -9.41 -4.63
CA PRO A 28 16.43 -9.06 -4.50
C PRO A 28 15.48 -10.22 -4.83
N GLU A 29 15.90 -11.21 -5.60
CA GLU A 29 15.11 -12.42 -5.89
C GLU A 29 14.70 -13.20 -4.63
N LYS A 30 15.45 -13.08 -3.53
CA LYS A 30 15.14 -13.77 -2.28
C LYS A 30 13.89 -13.24 -1.60
N PHE A 31 13.59 -11.95 -1.74
CA PHE A 31 12.42 -11.34 -1.10
C PHE A 31 11.37 -10.84 -2.09
N CYS A 32 11.70 -10.57 -3.35
CA CYS A 32 10.73 -10.16 -4.36
C CYS A 32 10.68 -11.12 -5.58
N GLY A 33 11.06 -12.39 -5.39
CA GLY A 33 11.04 -13.41 -6.43
C GLY A 33 9.67 -14.05 -6.66
N ASN A 34 8.78 -14.00 -5.68
CA ASN A 34 7.47 -14.64 -5.74
C ASN A 34 6.37 -13.59 -5.76
N VAL A 35 5.82 -13.34 -6.95
CA VAL A 35 4.79 -12.32 -7.15
C VAL A 35 3.50 -12.64 -6.41
N SER A 36 3.07 -13.89 -6.34
CA SER A 36 1.82 -14.26 -5.67
C SER A 36 1.85 -14.03 -4.16
N LYS A 37 3.04 -14.03 -3.56
CA LYS A 37 3.24 -13.73 -2.13
C LYS A 37 3.53 -12.25 -1.83
N SER A 38 3.73 -11.44 -2.85
CA SER A 38 4.20 -10.06 -2.70
C SER A 38 3.27 -9.05 -3.37
N ASN A 39 2.09 -9.48 -3.75
CA ASN A 39 1.11 -8.63 -4.39
C ASN A 39 0.29 -7.84 -3.37
N TRP A 40 -0.22 -6.74 -3.85
CA TRP A 40 -1.23 -5.94 -3.21
C TRP A 40 -2.16 -5.40 -4.28
N GLU A 41 -3.44 -5.49 -4.06
CA GLU A 41 -4.39 -4.78 -4.88
C GLU A 41 -5.23 -3.85 -4.01
N SER A 42 -5.40 -2.64 -4.47
CA SER A 42 -6.27 -1.66 -3.84
C SER A 42 -7.29 -1.12 -4.81
N ALA A 43 -8.35 -0.58 -4.27
CA ALA A 43 -9.35 0.14 -5.04
C ALA A 43 -9.80 1.38 -4.28
N THR A 44 -10.02 2.47 -4.98
CA THR A 44 -10.71 3.63 -4.44
C THR A 44 -12.15 3.59 -4.89
N VAL A 45 -13.06 3.37 -3.95
CA VAL A 45 -14.50 3.38 -4.16
C VAL A 45 -15.02 4.76 -3.81
N THR A 46 -15.67 5.44 -4.76
CA THR A 46 -16.32 6.74 -4.55
C THR A 46 -17.83 6.55 -4.66
N THR A 47 -18.57 7.02 -3.67
CA THR A 47 -20.03 6.96 -3.63
C THR A 47 -20.63 8.20 -2.96
N SER A 48 -21.84 8.55 -3.37
CA SER A 48 -22.73 9.51 -2.69
C SER A 48 -24.05 8.87 -2.27
N ASP A 49 -24.14 7.54 -2.37
CA ASP A 49 -25.35 6.79 -2.04
C ASP A 49 -25.63 6.75 -0.54
N GLU A 50 -26.83 7.18 -0.14
CA GLU A 50 -27.23 7.28 1.27
C GLU A 50 -27.33 5.91 1.96
N LYS A 51 -27.70 4.84 1.27
CA LYS A 51 -27.77 3.50 1.88
C LYS A 51 -26.38 3.02 2.27
N ILE A 52 -25.41 3.19 1.37
CA ILE A 52 -24.01 2.81 1.63
C ILE A 52 -23.44 3.68 2.77
N ILE A 53 -23.67 4.99 2.70
CA ILE A 53 -23.21 5.93 3.73
C ILE A 53 -23.83 5.61 5.09
N ASP A 54 -25.11 5.29 5.15
CA ASP A 54 -25.78 4.89 6.40
C ASP A 54 -25.24 3.57 6.96
N HIS A 55 -24.88 2.62 6.09
CA HIS A 55 -24.18 1.39 6.53
C HIS A 55 -22.81 1.70 7.14
N ILE A 56 -22.03 2.57 6.50
CA ILE A 56 -20.76 3.06 7.04
C ILE A 56 -20.96 3.73 8.40
N LYS A 57 -21.98 4.59 8.53
CA LYS A 57 -22.33 5.21 9.82
C LYS A 57 -22.67 4.20 10.91
N LYS A 58 -23.41 3.15 10.56
CA LYS A 58 -23.76 2.06 11.50
C LYS A 58 -22.52 1.34 12.02
N ILE A 59 -21.53 1.08 11.15
CA ILE A 59 -20.29 0.40 11.50
C ILE A 59 -19.36 1.34 12.27
N CYS A 60 -19.06 2.50 11.72
CA CYS A 60 -18.05 3.44 12.26
C CYS A 60 -18.58 4.33 13.40
N LYS A 61 -19.91 4.39 13.60
CA LYS A 61 -20.59 5.32 14.52
C LYS A 61 -20.28 6.80 14.25
N ARG A 62 -19.88 7.12 13.02
CA ARG A 62 -19.52 8.47 12.56
C ARG A 62 -20.01 8.68 11.13
N ASP A 63 -20.47 9.89 10.86
CA ASP A 63 -20.81 10.28 9.48
C ASP A 63 -19.54 10.68 8.74
N PRO A 64 -19.21 10.02 7.63
CA PRO A 64 -18.00 10.32 6.87
C PRO A 64 -17.97 11.72 6.28
N ARG A 65 -19.11 12.37 6.09
CA ARG A 65 -19.21 13.70 5.48
C ARG A 65 -18.97 14.88 6.45
N THR A 66 -18.75 14.61 7.72
CA THR A 66 -18.57 15.67 8.75
C THR A 66 -17.17 16.27 8.80
N GLY A 67 -16.24 15.82 7.96
CA GLY A 67 -14.85 16.27 7.98
C GLY A 67 -14.04 15.74 9.16
N ASN A 68 -14.57 14.81 9.95
CA ASN A 68 -13.89 14.12 11.03
C ASN A 68 -13.26 12.80 10.52
N VAL A 69 -12.33 12.25 11.31
CA VAL A 69 -11.80 10.91 11.06
C VAL A 69 -12.92 9.88 11.20
N VAL A 70 -13.08 8.98 10.23
CA VAL A 70 -14.20 8.03 10.16
C VAL A 70 -13.83 6.70 10.79
N THR A 71 -12.90 5.95 10.18
CA THR A 71 -12.51 4.63 10.68
C THR A 71 -11.48 4.69 11.81
N GLY A 72 -10.71 5.76 11.92
CA GLY A 72 -9.63 5.90 12.90
C GLY A 72 -8.43 5.01 12.63
N GLY A 73 -8.52 4.12 11.66
CA GLY A 73 -7.52 3.15 11.25
C GLY A 73 -8.10 2.23 10.18
N ILE A 74 -7.44 1.11 9.97
CA ILE A 74 -7.87 0.09 9.01
C ILE A 74 -8.93 -0.81 9.65
N VAL A 75 -9.98 -1.08 8.91
CA VAL A 75 -11.03 -2.06 9.25
C VAL A 75 -10.82 -3.29 8.40
N SER A 76 -10.47 -4.41 9.02
CA SER A 76 -10.29 -5.69 8.32
C SER A 76 -11.55 -6.55 8.42
N CYS A 77 -11.97 -7.12 7.31
CA CYS A 77 -13.09 -8.04 7.24
C CYS A 77 -12.59 -9.45 7.64
N LYS A 78 -12.90 -9.86 8.86
CA LYS A 78 -12.39 -11.09 9.48
C LYS A 78 -12.63 -12.35 8.63
N ASP A 79 -13.79 -12.44 8.02
CA ASP A 79 -14.24 -13.64 7.30
C ASP A 79 -14.00 -13.53 5.78
N SER A 80 -13.26 -12.51 5.33
CA SER A 80 -12.94 -12.32 3.92
C SER A 80 -11.81 -13.25 3.46
N SER A 81 -12.08 -14.05 2.43
CA SER A 81 -11.08 -14.88 1.76
C SER A 81 -9.95 -14.06 1.13
N TRP A 82 -10.23 -12.83 0.72
CA TRP A 82 -9.22 -11.89 0.24
C TRP A 82 -8.39 -11.24 1.35
N LEU A 83 -8.76 -11.44 2.62
CA LEU A 83 -8.30 -10.60 3.73
C LEU A 83 -8.58 -9.12 3.44
N LEU A 84 -9.78 -8.85 2.94
CA LEU A 84 -10.19 -7.52 2.51
C LEU A 84 -10.18 -6.56 3.71
N SER A 85 -9.57 -5.42 3.49
CA SER A 85 -9.51 -4.34 4.48
C SER A 85 -9.90 -3.02 3.82
N TRP A 86 -10.42 -2.09 4.62
CA TRP A 86 -10.82 -0.80 4.12
C TRP A 86 -10.60 0.30 5.16
N THR A 87 -10.52 1.53 4.68
CA THR A 87 -10.43 2.72 5.54
C THR A 87 -11.06 3.93 4.87
N ILE A 88 -11.58 4.82 5.69
CA ILE A 88 -12.08 6.12 5.26
C ILE A 88 -11.33 7.18 6.05
N ASN A 89 -10.48 7.91 5.34
CA ASN A 89 -9.78 9.07 5.87
C ASN A 89 -10.76 10.24 6.05
N ARG A 90 -10.27 11.34 6.62
CA ARG A 90 -11.03 12.59 6.65
C ARG A 90 -11.46 12.96 5.23
N GLN A 91 -12.76 13.14 5.01
CA GLN A 91 -13.30 13.49 3.71
C GLN A 91 -13.02 14.94 3.33
N GLY A 92 -13.14 15.22 2.01
CA GLY A 92 -12.46 16.32 1.38
C GLY A 92 -10.99 15.97 1.12
N GLN A 93 -10.69 14.68 0.94
CA GLN A 93 -9.34 14.14 0.73
C GLN A 93 -8.73 14.61 -0.59
N PHE A 94 -9.55 14.78 -1.61
CA PHE A 94 -9.13 15.21 -2.94
C PHE A 94 -9.69 16.58 -3.27
N LYS A 95 -8.91 17.39 -4.01
CA LYS A 95 -9.28 18.76 -4.36
C LYS A 95 -10.60 18.84 -5.12
N GLU A 96 -10.84 17.90 -6.02
CA GLU A 96 -12.03 17.86 -6.89
C GLU A 96 -13.16 16.98 -6.32
N GLN A 97 -13.01 16.44 -5.11
CA GLN A 97 -14.04 15.65 -4.45
C GLN A 97 -15.24 16.52 -4.10
N LYS A 98 -16.45 16.11 -4.48
CA LYS A 98 -17.68 16.79 -4.12
C LYS A 98 -17.98 16.62 -2.64
N LYS A 99 -18.76 17.54 -2.07
CA LYS A 99 -19.05 17.55 -0.61
C LYS A 99 -19.90 16.37 -0.13
N ASP A 100 -20.69 15.79 -1.01
CA ASP A 100 -21.57 14.65 -0.77
C ASP A 100 -20.89 13.30 -1.10
N GLU A 101 -19.75 13.33 -1.78
CA GLU A 101 -18.99 12.13 -2.11
C GLU A 101 -18.14 11.65 -0.93
N VAL A 102 -18.12 10.33 -0.77
CA VAL A 102 -17.27 9.61 0.18
C VAL A 102 -16.31 8.71 -0.60
N CYS A 103 -15.02 8.88 -0.36
CA CYS A 103 -13.97 8.05 -0.92
C CYS A 103 -13.53 7.02 0.11
N VAL A 104 -13.66 5.76 -0.23
CA VAL A 104 -13.26 4.60 0.57
C VAL A 104 -12.06 3.95 -0.08
N TRP A 105 -11.00 3.73 0.68
CA TRP A 105 -9.87 2.93 0.24
C TRP A 105 -10.07 1.49 0.68
N VAL A 106 -10.15 0.60 -0.29
CA VAL A 106 -10.30 -0.85 -0.12
C VAL A 106 -9.05 -1.54 -0.62
N TYR A 107 -8.57 -2.59 0.05
CA TYR A 107 -7.41 -3.34 -0.42
C TYR A 107 -7.42 -4.79 0.05
N SER A 108 -6.62 -5.61 -0.63
CA SER A 108 -6.39 -7.01 -0.29
C SER A 108 -4.91 -7.39 -0.47
N LEU A 109 -4.49 -8.36 0.35
CA LEU A 109 -3.18 -9.01 0.25
C LEU A 109 -3.27 -10.38 -0.45
N PHE A 110 -4.43 -11.02 -0.44
CA PHE A 110 -4.65 -12.35 -1.04
C PHE A 110 -5.31 -12.21 -2.41
N THR A 111 -4.58 -11.61 -3.33
CA THR A 111 -5.08 -11.23 -4.66
C THR A 111 -5.33 -12.40 -5.60
N ASP A 112 -4.80 -13.59 -5.28
CA ASP A 112 -4.90 -14.81 -6.10
C ASP A 112 -6.00 -15.78 -5.62
N VAL A 113 -6.71 -15.46 -4.55
CA VAL A 113 -7.76 -16.29 -3.96
C VAL A 113 -9.12 -15.80 -4.43
N ALA A 114 -10.07 -16.73 -4.66
CA ALA A 114 -11.44 -16.37 -5.00
C ALA A 114 -12.13 -15.65 -3.84
N GLY A 115 -12.89 -14.62 -4.15
CA GLY A 115 -13.72 -13.88 -3.19
C GLY A 115 -14.90 -14.68 -2.66
N ASP A 116 -15.54 -14.17 -1.62
CA ASP A 116 -16.68 -14.83 -0.96
C ASP A 116 -17.99 -14.54 -1.69
N TYR A 117 -18.14 -13.38 -2.28
CA TYR A 117 -19.28 -12.98 -3.10
C TYR A 117 -18.99 -13.17 -4.59
N VAL A 118 -17.94 -12.54 -5.11
CA VAL A 118 -17.62 -12.50 -6.55
C VAL A 118 -17.10 -13.84 -7.10
N LYS A 119 -16.56 -14.72 -6.25
CA LYS A 119 -16.05 -16.06 -6.62
C LYS A 119 -14.93 -16.08 -7.66
N LYS A 120 -14.17 -15.01 -7.77
CA LYS A 120 -12.94 -14.95 -8.57
C LYS A 120 -11.82 -14.18 -7.86
N PRO A 121 -10.54 -14.36 -8.25
CA PRO A 121 -9.42 -13.64 -7.66
C PRO A 121 -9.56 -12.12 -7.83
N MET A 122 -9.20 -11.35 -6.79
CA MET A 122 -9.30 -9.88 -6.83
C MET A 122 -8.55 -9.28 -8.02
N LYS A 123 -7.38 -9.80 -8.34
CA LYS A 123 -6.55 -9.36 -9.49
C LYS A 123 -7.24 -9.48 -10.87
N GLU A 124 -8.30 -10.26 -10.95
CA GLU A 124 -9.09 -10.48 -12.16
C GLU A 124 -10.42 -9.71 -12.13
N CYS A 125 -10.68 -9.02 -11.02
CA CYS A 125 -11.92 -8.30 -10.82
C CYS A 125 -11.89 -6.91 -11.45
N THR A 126 -13.04 -6.50 -11.96
CA THR A 126 -13.32 -5.11 -12.28
C THR A 126 -13.53 -4.30 -11.00
N GLY A 127 -13.44 -2.96 -11.09
CA GLY A 127 -13.75 -2.11 -9.94
C GLY A 127 -15.15 -2.33 -9.38
N GLN A 128 -16.13 -2.60 -10.24
CA GLN A 128 -17.51 -2.92 -9.83
C GLN A 128 -17.55 -4.21 -9.00
N GLU A 129 -16.84 -5.25 -9.41
CA GLU A 129 -16.79 -6.53 -8.69
C GLU A 129 -16.07 -6.39 -7.34
N ILE A 130 -14.99 -5.61 -7.28
CA ILE A 130 -14.33 -5.31 -6.01
C ILE A 130 -15.27 -4.56 -5.07
N THR A 131 -16.04 -3.61 -5.60
CA THR A 131 -17.07 -2.93 -4.81
C THR A 131 -18.14 -3.89 -4.30
N ALA A 132 -18.61 -4.79 -5.15
CA ALA A 132 -19.62 -5.78 -4.75
C ALA A 132 -19.12 -6.68 -3.60
N GLU A 133 -17.89 -7.17 -3.67
CA GLU A 133 -17.26 -7.93 -2.60
C GLU A 133 -17.14 -7.10 -1.30
N TRP A 134 -16.74 -5.83 -1.39
CA TRP A 134 -16.68 -4.94 -0.23
C TRP A 134 -18.05 -4.68 0.38
N LEU A 135 -19.08 -4.41 -0.44
CA LEU A 135 -20.46 -4.19 0.03
C LEU A 135 -21.02 -5.43 0.74
N TYR A 136 -20.72 -6.62 0.23
CA TYR A 136 -21.05 -7.88 0.89
C TYR A 136 -20.46 -7.96 2.29
N HIS A 137 -19.16 -7.67 2.44
CA HIS A 137 -18.48 -7.76 3.72
C HIS A 137 -18.85 -6.66 4.73
N ILE A 138 -19.35 -5.52 4.28
CA ILE A 138 -19.89 -4.52 5.21
C ILE A 138 -21.36 -4.77 5.57
N GLY A 139 -21.99 -5.80 4.98
CA GLY A 139 -23.33 -6.26 5.34
C GLY A 139 -24.48 -5.59 4.61
N ILE A 140 -24.26 -5.13 3.38
CA ILE A 140 -25.35 -4.71 2.48
C ILE A 140 -26.18 -5.96 2.10
N PRO A 141 -27.51 -5.87 2.02
CA PRO A 141 -28.36 -6.98 1.56
C PRO A 141 -27.94 -7.49 0.18
N VAL A 142 -27.85 -8.82 0.05
CA VAL A 142 -27.29 -9.47 -1.15
C VAL A 142 -28.02 -9.10 -2.43
N ASP A 143 -29.31 -8.90 -2.36
CA ASP A 143 -30.18 -8.51 -3.48
C ASP A 143 -29.99 -7.06 -3.95
N GLU A 144 -29.30 -6.22 -3.17
CA GLU A 144 -29.01 -4.83 -3.50
C GLU A 144 -27.56 -4.61 -3.99
N ILE A 145 -26.66 -5.56 -3.75
CA ILE A 145 -25.21 -5.37 -3.95
C ILE A 145 -24.85 -5.02 -5.38
N ASP A 146 -25.33 -5.79 -6.35
CA ASP A 146 -24.92 -5.63 -7.76
C ASP A 146 -25.43 -4.30 -8.32
N GLU A 147 -26.64 -3.89 -7.94
CA GLU A 147 -27.23 -2.62 -8.35
C GLU A 147 -26.42 -1.45 -7.78
N LEU A 148 -26.15 -1.46 -6.47
CA LEU A 148 -25.40 -0.42 -5.79
C LEU A 148 -23.95 -0.33 -6.32
N ALA A 149 -23.30 -1.46 -6.51
CA ALA A 149 -21.92 -1.49 -7.04
C ALA A 149 -21.83 -0.94 -8.46
N LYS A 150 -22.84 -1.20 -9.28
CA LYS A 150 -22.86 -0.79 -10.69
C LYS A 150 -23.27 0.67 -10.89
N ASN A 151 -24.33 1.10 -10.21
CA ASN A 151 -24.99 2.36 -10.53
C ASN A 151 -24.72 3.48 -9.51
N HIS A 152 -24.23 3.15 -8.31
CA HIS A 152 -24.06 4.09 -7.20
C HIS A 152 -22.61 4.24 -6.72
N CYS A 153 -21.69 3.49 -7.31
CA CYS A 153 -20.26 3.56 -7.00
C CYS A 153 -19.42 3.76 -8.26
N ASN A 154 -18.36 4.55 -8.11
CA ASN A 154 -17.28 4.61 -9.09
C ASN A 154 -16.01 4.08 -8.43
N THR A 155 -15.40 3.05 -9.04
CA THR A 155 -14.27 2.36 -8.43
C THR A 155 -13.10 2.23 -9.38
N THR A 156 -11.96 2.69 -8.89
CA THR A 156 -10.69 2.59 -9.63
C THR A 156 -9.79 1.56 -8.94
N PRO A 157 -9.64 0.36 -9.52
CA PRO A 157 -8.74 -0.66 -9.01
C PRO A 157 -7.29 -0.34 -9.40
N THR A 158 -6.36 -0.78 -8.57
CA THR A 158 -4.92 -0.64 -8.80
C THR A 158 -4.19 -1.87 -8.30
N MET A 159 -3.73 -2.71 -9.21
CA MET A 159 -2.88 -3.85 -8.91
C MET A 159 -1.42 -3.41 -8.77
N MET A 160 -0.78 -3.84 -7.69
CA MET A 160 0.60 -3.49 -7.35
C MET A 160 1.43 -4.76 -7.12
N PRO A 161 1.97 -5.37 -8.18
CA PRO A 161 2.80 -6.55 -8.06
C PRO A 161 4.09 -6.24 -7.30
N TYR A 162 4.53 -7.17 -6.46
CA TYR A 162 5.72 -7.08 -5.61
C TYR A 162 5.72 -6.00 -4.53
N ILE A 163 4.67 -5.21 -4.39
CA ILE A 163 4.67 -4.05 -3.46
C ILE A 163 4.83 -4.47 -1.99
N THR A 164 4.40 -5.67 -1.62
CA THR A 164 4.53 -6.20 -0.26
C THR A 164 5.79 -7.04 -0.05
N ALA A 165 6.70 -7.06 -1.01
CA ALA A 165 7.97 -7.77 -0.91
C ALA A 165 8.82 -7.36 0.30
N PHE A 166 8.67 -6.12 0.78
CA PHE A 166 9.34 -5.64 1.99
C PHE A 166 8.93 -6.37 3.27
N PHE A 167 7.82 -7.10 3.28
CA PHE A 167 7.45 -8.00 4.39
C PHE A 167 8.14 -9.37 4.30
N MET A 168 8.72 -9.71 3.17
CA MET A 168 9.36 -11.00 2.99
C MET A 168 10.67 -11.10 3.78
N PRO A 169 11.01 -12.28 4.31
CA PRO A 169 12.28 -12.48 5.00
C PRO A 169 13.46 -12.17 4.10
N ARG A 170 14.40 -11.38 4.60
CA ARG A 170 15.64 -11.01 3.93
C ARG A 170 16.78 -10.85 4.93
N ARG A 171 18.00 -10.89 4.45
CA ARG A 171 19.22 -10.65 5.21
C ARG A 171 19.85 -9.33 4.78
N LYS A 172 20.77 -8.81 5.58
CA LYS A 172 21.65 -7.71 5.17
C LYS A 172 22.39 -8.12 3.90
N GLY A 173 22.43 -7.24 2.90
CA GLY A 173 23.01 -7.47 1.59
C GLY A 173 22.08 -8.12 0.56
N ASP A 174 20.86 -8.49 0.93
CA ASP A 174 19.85 -8.92 -0.06
C ASP A 174 19.26 -7.70 -0.80
N ARG A 175 19.20 -6.54 -0.17
CA ARG A 175 18.86 -5.26 -0.82
C ARG A 175 20.15 -4.58 -1.32
N PRO A 176 20.13 -3.89 -2.47
CA PRO A 176 21.25 -3.07 -2.89
C PRO A 176 21.45 -1.90 -1.92
N ASP A 177 22.69 -1.48 -1.71
CA ASP A 177 22.99 -0.24 -1.02
C ASP A 177 22.43 0.95 -1.82
N VAL A 178 22.12 2.07 -1.13
CA VAL A 178 21.63 3.29 -1.79
C VAL A 178 22.60 3.74 -2.88
N ILE A 179 23.88 3.75 -2.60
CA ILE A 179 24.93 3.97 -3.60
C ILE A 179 25.86 2.76 -3.54
N PRO A 180 25.70 1.78 -4.45
CA PRO A 180 26.58 0.64 -4.49
C PRO A 180 28.03 1.04 -4.81
N ASP A 181 29.00 0.24 -4.35
CA ASP A 181 30.40 0.47 -4.61
C ASP A 181 30.71 0.62 -6.10
N GLY A 182 31.47 1.65 -6.44
CA GLY A 182 31.80 1.96 -7.83
C GLY A 182 30.75 2.78 -8.60
N CYS A 183 29.57 3.04 -8.04
CA CYS A 183 28.58 3.91 -8.65
C CYS A 183 28.93 5.38 -8.42
N VAL A 184 28.98 6.18 -9.50
CA VAL A 184 29.35 7.61 -9.44
C VAL A 184 28.20 8.56 -9.75
N ASN A 185 27.14 8.10 -10.43
CA ASN A 185 26.01 8.92 -10.89
C ASN A 185 24.67 8.22 -10.82
N PHE A 186 24.57 7.17 -10.02
CA PHE A 186 23.40 6.30 -9.92
C PHE A 186 23.17 5.89 -8.47
N ALA A 187 21.92 5.81 -8.04
CA ALA A 187 21.52 5.35 -6.71
C ALA A 187 20.20 4.59 -6.74
N PHE A 188 20.06 3.63 -5.82
CA PHE A 188 18.78 2.99 -5.51
C PHE A 188 18.05 3.77 -4.43
N LEU A 189 16.73 3.92 -4.57
CA LEU A 189 15.89 4.67 -3.64
C LEU A 189 14.70 3.86 -3.17
N GLY A 190 14.19 4.22 -2.00
CA GLY A 190 12.94 3.67 -1.46
C GLY A 190 13.16 2.37 -0.70
N GLN A 191 12.06 1.68 -0.43
CA GLN A 191 12.01 0.54 0.50
C GLN A 191 12.79 -0.71 0.05
N PHE A 192 13.23 -0.78 -1.19
CA PHE A 192 14.02 -1.90 -1.73
C PHE A 192 15.53 -1.62 -1.72
N ALA A 193 15.96 -0.42 -1.32
CA ALA A 193 17.37 -0.11 -1.05
C ALA A 193 17.72 -0.38 0.42
N GLU A 194 18.97 -0.71 0.69
CA GLU A 194 19.47 -0.87 2.06
C GLU A 194 19.81 0.48 2.67
N THR A 195 19.41 0.72 3.92
CA THR A 195 19.88 1.84 4.72
C THR A 195 20.13 1.38 6.15
N PRO A 196 21.16 1.90 6.83
CA PRO A 196 21.49 1.51 8.19
C PRO A 196 20.34 1.79 9.18
N ARG A 197 20.07 0.84 10.06
CA ARG A 197 19.16 0.97 11.20
C ARG A 197 17.69 1.26 10.86
N ASP A 198 17.30 1.12 9.60
CA ASP A 198 15.92 1.27 9.21
C ASP A 198 15.46 0.09 8.36
N THR A 199 14.25 -0.41 8.63
CA THR A 199 13.67 -1.54 7.91
C THR A 199 12.20 -1.30 7.55
N ILE A 200 11.64 -0.18 8.02
CA ILE A 200 10.21 0.08 7.91
C ILE A 200 9.91 0.81 6.60
N PHE A 201 8.96 0.30 5.85
CA PHE A 201 8.50 0.79 4.55
C PHE A 201 7.70 2.10 4.63
N THR A 202 8.17 3.08 5.34
CA THR A 202 7.47 4.35 5.52
C THR A 202 7.91 5.38 4.48
N THR A 203 7.15 6.48 4.40
CA THR A 203 7.58 7.67 3.63
C THR A 203 8.93 8.17 4.12
N GLU A 204 9.17 8.07 5.44
CA GLU A 204 10.46 8.44 6.04
C GLU A 204 11.61 7.61 5.46
N TYR A 205 11.43 6.30 5.32
CA TYR A 205 12.43 5.44 4.68
C TYR A 205 12.79 5.91 3.28
N SER A 206 11.77 6.24 2.48
CA SER A 206 11.99 6.74 1.12
C SER A 206 12.71 8.11 1.09
N VAL A 207 12.38 8.99 2.03
CA VAL A 207 13.07 10.28 2.18
C VAL A 207 14.52 10.08 2.63
N ARG A 208 14.76 9.17 3.57
CA ARG A 208 16.10 8.84 4.08
C ARG A 208 17.01 8.36 2.97
N THR A 209 16.58 7.35 2.19
CA THR A 209 17.37 6.85 1.06
C THR A 209 17.62 7.92 0.00
N ALA A 210 16.66 8.82 -0.23
CA ALA A 210 16.84 9.95 -1.14
C ALA A 210 17.87 10.96 -0.62
N MET A 211 17.87 11.25 0.68
CA MET A 211 18.90 12.12 1.29
C MET A 211 20.28 11.47 1.22
N GLU A 212 20.42 10.18 1.53
CA GLU A 212 21.67 9.44 1.40
C GLU A 212 22.21 9.49 -0.03
N ALA A 213 21.32 9.27 -1.03
CA ALA A 213 21.70 9.36 -2.43
C ALA A 213 22.20 10.74 -2.83
N VAL A 214 21.46 11.80 -2.47
CA VAL A 214 21.82 13.18 -2.84
C VAL A 214 23.12 13.59 -2.17
N TYR A 215 23.27 13.32 -0.87
CA TYR A 215 24.47 13.72 -0.14
C TYR A 215 25.70 12.95 -0.62
N GLY A 216 25.56 11.64 -0.85
CA GLY A 216 26.66 10.82 -1.34
C GLY A 216 27.08 11.16 -2.77
N LEU A 217 26.14 11.25 -3.72
CA LEU A 217 26.46 11.53 -5.12
C LEU A 217 27.00 12.94 -5.36
N LEU A 218 26.56 13.91 -4.55
CA LEU A 218 27.02 15.31 -4.67
C LEU A 218 28.19 15.65 -3.72
N GLY A 219 28.68 14.70 -2.93
CA GLY A 219 29.75 14.93 -1.97
C GLY A 219 29.39 15.96 -0.91
N VAL A 220 28.13 16.04 -0.51
CA VAL A 220 27.67 16.99 0.52
C VAL A 220 28.09 16.48 1.89
N ASP A 221 28.92 17.24 2.59
CA ASP A 221 29.33 16.94 3.97
C ASP A 221 28.18 17.22 4.96
N ARG A 222 27.18 16.36 4.92
CA ARG A 222 26.01 16.40 5.78
C ARG A 222 25.50 14.99 6.08
N GLY A 223 25.33 14.65 7.35
CA GLY A 223 24.71 13.40 7.77
C GLY A 223 23.21 13.39 7.55
N VAL A 224 22.68 12.23 7.19
CA VAL A 224 21.24 11.99 7.25
C VAL A 224 20.85 11.82 8.73
N PRO A 225 19.73 12.41 9.20
CA PRO A 225 19.30 12.26 10.59
C PRO A 225 19.20 10.78 10.99
N GLU A 226 19.69 10.42 12.17
CA GLU A 226 19.62 9.05 12.65
C GLU A 226 18.17 8.62 12.90
N VAL A 227 17.91 7.31 12.74
CA VAL A 227 16.65 6.71 13.16
C VAL A 227 16.60 6.71 14.68
N TRP A 228 15.49 7.14 15.25
CA TRP A 228 15.26 7.03 16.69
C TRP A 228 15.31 5.55 17.11
N GLY A 229 16.23 5.24 17.99
CA GLY A 229 16.41 3.89 18.51
C GLY A 229 15.72 3.72 19.86
N SER A 230 14.48 3.21 19.87
CA SER A 230 13.70 2.98 21.08
C SER A 230 14.44 2.10 22.12
N VAL A 231 15.31 1.23 21.66
CA VAL A 231 16.17 0.40 22.53
C VAL A 231 17.06 1.20 23.49
N TYR A 232 17.25 2.48 23.26
CA TYR A 232 17.99 3.38 24.15
C TYR A 232 17.10 4.27 25.01
N ASP A 233 15.77 4.16 24.84
CA ASP A 233 14.82 4.96 25.59
C ASP A 233 14.18 4.10 26.70
N VAL A 234 14.48 4.43 27.94
CA VAL A 234 13.94 3.68 29.09
C VAL A 234 12.43 3.72 29.18
N ARG A 235 11.77 4.70 28.57
CA ARG A 235 10.30 4.80 28.51
C ARG A 235 9.68 3.73 27.63
N ASP A 236 10.42 3.23 26.65
CA ASP A 236 9.98 2.16 25.74
C ASP A 236 10.32 0.75 26.30
N LEU A 237 11.14 0.69 27.37
CA LEU A 237 11.55 -0.55 28.02
C LEU A 237 10.71 -0.88 29.27
N LEU A 238 9.86 0.02 29.72
CA LEU A 238 8.96 -0.12 30.87
C LEU A 238 7.51 -0.36 30.41
#